data_d3228ab8efd56a37381631742375d7fd
#
_entry.id   d3228ab8efd56a37381631742375d7fd
#
_cell.length_a   1.000
_cell.length_b   1.000
_cell.length_c   1.000
_cell.angle_alpha   90.00
_cell.angle_beta   90.00
_cell.angle_gamma   90.00
#
_symmetry.space_group_name_H-M   'P 1'
#
loop_
_entity.id
_entity.type
_entity.pdbx_description
1 polymer ?
#
loop_
_entity_poly.entity_id
_entity_poly.type
_entity_poly.pdbx_seq_one_letter_code
_entity_poly.pdbx_strand_id
1 'polypeptide(L)'
;MSSTETTMAPRLVTDSQSEMTEIILPNDANTLGNLLGGRLMHFIDLTGAMAAYRHSRTHVVTAAMDHIDFIQPVHVGDLLILKSSVNRAFATSMEVGVKIWVEHPQTGSLLHVASAYLVFVAIDTKGRRVRVPELKPVTADELRRYEGALRRREYREAEATRRKQAKQAFSALKEAELAKS
;
A
#
# COMPACT_ATOMS: atom_id res chain seq x y z
N MET A 1 -28.91 16.57 20.40
CA MET A 1 -28.91 15.11 20.20
C MET A 1 -27.44 14.69 20.14
N SER A 2 -26.95 14.13 21.22
CA SER A 2 -25.54 13.72 21.37
C SER A 2 -25.26 12.54 20.44
N SER A 3 -24.41 12.74 19.43
CA SER A 3 -23.90 11.66 18.57
C SER A 3 -22.97 10.82 19.44
N THR A 4 -23.45 9.71 19.95
CA THR A 4 -22.60 8.66 20.56
C THR A 4 -21.61 8.21 19.49
N GLU A 5 -20.37 8.70 19.55
CA GLU A 5 -19.25 8.12 18.77
C GLU A 5 -19.13 6.66 19.18
N THR A 6 -19.60 5.77 18.35
CA THR A 6 -19.40 4.33 18.55
C THR A 6 -17.90 4.06 18.39
N THR A 7 -17.19 4.04 19.51
CA THR A 7 -15.76 3.71 19.54
C THR A 7 -15.62 2.26 19.09
N MET A 8 -15.08 2.04 17.90
CA MET A 8 -14.77 0.70 17.40
C MET A 8 -13.65 0.08 18.24
N ALA A 9 -13.81 -1.19 18.62
CA ALA A 9 -12.77 -1.90 19.36
C ALA A 9 -11.47 -1.97 18.53
N PRO A 10 -10.30 -1.71 19.15
CA PRO A 10 -9.02 -1.86 18.47
C PRO A 10 -8.80 -3.28 17.94
N ARG A 11 -8.07 -3.41 16.84
CA ARG A 11 -7.75 -4.68 16.20
C ARG A 11 -6.25 -4.96 16.25
N LEU A 12 -5.91 -6.24 16.29
CA LEU A 12 -4.51 -6.68 16.23
C LEU A 12 -4.01 -6.65 14.78
N VAL A 13 -2.69 -6.59 14.60
CA VAL A 13 -2.06 -6.71 13.27
C VAL A 13 -2.41 -8.05 12.64
N THR A 14 -2.44 -9.13 13.43
CA THR A 14 -2.79 -10.49 13.01
C THR A 14 -4.16 -10.60 12.37
N ASP A 15 -5.14 -9.78 12.79
CA ASP A 15 -6.50 -9.78 12.23
C ASP A 15 -6.54 -9.34 10.75
N SER A 16 -5.52 -8.62 10.30
CA SER A 16 -5.39 -8.12 8.93
C SER A 16 -4.50 -8.96 8.05
N GLN A 17 -3.69 -9.87 8.61
CA GLN A 17 -2.73 -10.66 7.83
C GLN A 17 -3.40 -11.39 6.68
N SER A 18 -2.81 -11.24 5.49
CA SER A 18 -3.27 -11.86 4.26
C SER A 18 -2.08 -12.38 3.47
N GLU A 19 -2.29 -13.47 2.77
CA GLU A 19 -1.29 -14.10 1.91
C GLU A 19 -1.93 -14.45 0.57
N MET A 20 -1.16 -14.30 -0.50
CA MET A 20 -1.48 -14.71 -1.85
C MET A 20 -0.26 -15.41 -2.45
N THR A 21 -0.48 -16.49 -3.16
CA THR A 21 0.56 -17.20 -3.92
C THR A 21 0.08 -17.39 -5.33
N GLU A 22 0.92 -17.01 -6.30
CA GLU A 22 0.63 -17.09 -7.73
C GLU A 22 1.77 -17.75 -8.49
N ILE A 23 1.45 -18.60 -9.46
CA ILE A 23 2.42 -19.10 -10.44
C ILE A 23 2.53 -18.07 -11.56
N ILE A 24 3.76 -17.67 -11.90
CA ILE A 24 3.97 -16.73 -12.99
C ILE A 24 3.82 -17.44 -14.33
N LEU A 25 2.82 -17.02 -15.07
CA LEU A 25 2.48 -17.58 -16.40
C LEU A 25 3.13 -16.76 -17.52
N PRO A 26 3.26 -17.32 -18.74
CA PRO A 26 3.83 -16.60 -19.89
C PRO A 26 3.12 -15.27 -20.22
N ASN A 27 1.80 -15.17 -20.00
CA ASN A 27 1.03 -13.95 -20.20
C ASN A 27 1.25 -12.86 -19.10
N ASP A 28 1.93 -13.19 -18.01
CA ASP A 28 2.33 -12.26 -16.98
C ASP A 28 3.75 -11.69 -17.21
N ALA A 29 4.44 -12.19 -18.24
CA ALA A 29 5.84 -11.92 -18.48
C ALA A 29 6.09 -11.03 -19.72
N ASN A 30 7.24 -10.36 -19.71
CA ASN A 30 7.77 -9.64 -20.87
C ASN A 30 8.48 -10.61 -21.84
N THR A 31 8.98 -10.08 -22.96
CA THR A 31 9.70 -10.86 -23.98
C THR A 31 10.98 -11.55 -23.50
N LEU A 32 11.50 -11.16 -22.34
CA LEU A 32 12.67 -11.78 -21.70
C LEU A 32 12.28 -12.88 -20.70
N GLY A 33 10.97 -13.18 -20.56
CA GLY A 33 10.47 -14.17 -19.61
C GLY A 33 10.41 -13.69 -18.16
N ASN A 34 10.55 -12.38 -17.91
CA ASN A 34 10.46 -11.80 -16.58
C ASN A 34 9.07 -11.22 -16.33
N LEU A 35 8.56 -11.35 -15.10
CA LEU A 35 7.30 -10.78 -14.66
C LEU A 35 7.24 -9.28 -14.98
N LEU A 36 6.14 -8.84 -15.61
CA LEU A 36 5.88 -7.43 -15.84
C LEU A 36 5.70 -6.66 -14.53
N GLY A 37 6.37 -5.51 -14.38
CA GLY A 37 6.25 -4.66 -13.19
C GLY A 37 4.80 -4.24 -12.92
N GLY A 38 4.02 -3.91 -13.95
CA GLY A 38 2.59 -3.60 -13.80
C GLY A 38 1.77 -4.79 -13.29
N ARG A 39 2.14 -6.02 -13.67
CA ARG A 39 1.48 -7.23 -13.17
C ARG A 39 1.82 -7.47 -11.69
N LEU A 40 3.07 -7.26 -11.29
CA LEU A 40 3.46 -7.33 -9.88
C LEU A 40 2.75 -6.27 -9.04
N MET A 41 2.64 -5.03 -9.53
CA MET A 41 1.88 -3.97 -8.85
C MET A 41 0.41 -4.35 -8.66
N HIS A 42 -0.21 -5.02 -9.63
CA HIS A 42 -1.57 -5.55 -9.50
C HIS A 42 -1.69 -6.58 -8.38
N PHE A 43 -0.78 -7.53 -8.27
CA PHE A 43 -0.77 -8.53 -7.18
C PHE A 43 -0.54 -7.87 -5.81
N ILE A 44 0.34 -6.87 -5.74
CA ILE A 44 0.60 -6.08 -4.54
C ILE A 44 -0.67 -5.35 -4.09
N ASP A 45 -1.37 -4.70 -5.02
CA ASP A 45 -2.61 -3.97 -4.73
C ASP A 45 -3.70 -4.90 -4.20
N LEU A 46 -3.93 -6.04 -4.88
CA LEU A 46 -4.91 -7.04 -4.44
C LEU A 46 -4.60 -7.57 -3.04
N THR A 47 -3.33 -7.96 -2.80
CA THR A 47 -2.93 -8.52 -1.50
C THR A 47 -3.01 -7.46 -0.40
N GLY A 48 -2.66 -6.22 -0.70
CA GLY A 48 -2.81 -5.08 0.21
C GLY A 48 -4.27 -4.78 0.53
N ALA A 49 -5.14 -4.79 -0.48
CA ALA A 49 -6.58 -4.58 -0.33
C ALA A 49 -7.21 -5.64 0.59
N MET A 50 -6.80 -6.92 0.47
CA MET A 50 -7.28 -7.97 1.37
C MET A 50 -6.99 -7.65 2.84
N ALA A 51 -5.78 -7.19 3.18
CA ALA A 51 -5.44 -6.79 4.54
C ALA A 51 -6.25 -5.58 5.01
N ALA A 52 -6.42 -4.58 4.15
CA ALA A 52 -7.23 -3.40 4.44
C ALA A 52 -8.71 -3.75 4.68
N TYR A 53 -9.30 -4.63 3.86
CA TYR A 53 -10.65 -5.15 4.04
C TYR A 53 -10.83 -5.90 5.36
N ARG A 54 -9.87 -6.78 5.68
CA ARG A 54 -9.92 -7.55 6.94
C ARG A 54 -9.87 -6.64 8.16
N HIS A 55 -9.11 -5.54 8.10
CA HIS A 55 -9.01 -4.58 9.19
C HIS A 55 -10.23 -3.66 9.27
N SER A 56 -10.65 -3.05 8.18
CA SER A 56 -11.72 -2.03 8.19
C SER A 56 -13.12 -2.63 8.21
N ARG A 57 -13.32 -3.82 7.64
CA ARG A 57 -14.63 -4.46 7.40
C ARG A 57 -15.59 -3.57 6.58
N THR A 58 -15.02 -2.71 5.74
CA THR A 58 -15.77 -1.84 4.81
C THR A 58 -15.06 -1.77 3.47
N HIS A 59 -15.66 -1.11 2.49
CA HIS A 59 -14.98 -0.90 1.20
C HIS A 59 -13.72 -0.07 1.38
N VAL A 60 -12.71 -0.38 0.58
CA VAL A 60 -11.45 0.36 0.57
C VAL A 60 -11.05 0.71 -0.85
N VAL A 61 -10.37 1.84 -1.00
CA VAL A 61 -9.76 2.28 -2.27
C VAL A 61 -8.29 2.57 -2.05
N THR A 62 -7.47 2.21 -3.01
CA THR A 62 -6.04 2.53 -3.02
C THR A 62 -5.87 4.02 -3.29
N ALA A 63 -5.27 4.73 -2.35
CA ALA A 63 -5.05 6.17 -2.46
C ALA A 63 -3.60 6.52 -2.85
N ALA A 64 -2.64 5.71 -2.45
CA ALA A 64 -1.23 5.87 -2.79
C ALA A 64 -0.49 4.53 -2.71
N MET A 65 0.55 4.42 -3.50
CA MET A 65 1.57 3.37 -3.42
C MET A 65 2.92 4.08 -3.33
N ASP A 66 3.72 3.73 -2.34
CA ASP A 66 5.06 4.29 -2.17
C ASP A 66 6.02 3.68 -3.21
N HIS A 67 7.25 4.19 -3.23
CA HIS A 67 8.30 3.65 -4.09
C HIS A 67 8.50 2.15 -3.84
N ILE A 68 8.65 1.39 -4.92
CA ILE A 68 8.91 -0.05 -4.90
C ILE A 68 10.24 -0.30 -5.60
N ASP A 69 11.16 -0.91 -4.89
CA ASP A 69 12.42 -1.39 -5.45
C ASP A 69 12.30 -2.87 -5.80
N PHE A 70 12.55 -3.18 -7.07
CA PHE A 70 12.66 -4.56 -7.54
C PHE A 70 14.10 -5.02 -7.36
N ILE A 71 14.34 -5.90 -6.40
CA ILE A 71 15.68 -6.35 -6.02
C ILE A 71 16.16 -7.48 -6.93
N GLN A 72 15.25 -8.34 -7.35
CA GLN A 72 15.53 -9.52 -8.18
C GLN A 72 14.46 -9.68 -9.27
N PRO A 73 14.82 -10.21 -10.47
CA PRO A 73 13.84 -10.59 -11.47
C PRO A 73 13.04 -11.80 -10.99
N VAL A 74 11.80 -11.90 -11.48
CA VAL A 74 10.88 -13.01 -11.25
C VAL A 74 10.58 -13.63 -12.60
N HIS A 75 10.71 -14.95 -12.74
CA HIS A 75 10.63 -15.64 -14.04
C HIS A 75 9.31 -16.41 -14.18
N VAL A 76 8.98 -16.71 -15.43
CA VAL A 76 7.88 -17.65 -15.73
C VAL A 76 8.17 -19.00 -15.06
N GLY A 77 7.14 -19.52 -14.37
CA GLY A 77 7.23 -20.78 -13.62
C GLY A 77 7.60 -20.62 -12.15
N ASP A 78 8.08 -19.45 -11.71
CA ASP A 78 8.31 -19.16 -10.30
C ASP A 78 6.97 -19.03 -9.52
N LEU A 79 7.03 -19.35 -8.23
CA LEU A 79 5.94 -19.10 -7.28
C LEU A 79 6.15 -17.73 -6.62
N LEU A 80 5.27 -16.78 -6.89
CA LEU A 80 5.26 -15.48 -6.27
C LEU A 80 4.43 -15.53 -4.99
N ILE A 81 5.04 -15.25 -3.84
CA ILE A 81 4.40 -15.27 -2.52
C ILE A 81 4.34 -13.84 -1.99
N LEU A 82 3.13 -13.33 -1.74
CA LEU A 82 2.89 -11.99 -1.20
C LEU A 82 2.24 -12.12 0.17
N LYS A 83 2.81 -11.46 1.18
CA LYS A 83 2.25 -11.39 2.54
C LYS A 83 2.01 -9.94 2.92
N SER A 84 0.80 -9.63 3.38
CA SER A 84 0.40 -8.28 3.75
C SER A 84 -0.17 -8.21 5.15
N SER A 85 -0.06 -7.04 5.76
CA SER A 85 -0.72 -6.68 7.00
C SER A 85 -0.85 -5.17 7.12
N VAL A 86 -1.82 -4.70 7.90
CA VAL A 86 -1.90 -3.27 8.25
C VAL A 86 -0.75 -2.92 9.18
N ASN A 87 0.05 -1.91 8.80
CA ASN A 87 1.13 -1.38 9.62
C ASN A 87 0.61 -0.33 10.62
N ARG A 88 -0.34 0.53 10.17
CA ARG A 88 -0.96 1.58 10.99
C ARG A 88 -2.33 1.97 10.45
N ALA A 89 -3.29 2.12 11.34
CA ALA A 89 -4.58 2.75 11.06
C ALA A 89 -4.54 4.22 11.49
N PHE A 90 -5.18 5.07 10.68
CA PHE A 90 -5.44 6.48 10.95
C PHE A 90 -6.96 6.69 11.07
N ALA A 91 -7.45 7.94 11.03
CA ALA A 91 -8.89 8.18 11.20
C ALA A 91 -9.78 7.45 10.18
N THR A 92 -9.43 7.54 8.88
CA THR A 92 -10.21 6.95 7.76
C THR A 92 -9.34 6.21 6.74
N SER A 93 -8.07 6.02 7.03
CA SER A 93 -7.11 5.38 6.14
C SER A 93 -6.18 4.44 6.90
N MET A 94 -5.54 3.57 6.17
CA MET A 94 -4.60 2.59 6.71
C MET A 94 -3.37 2.53 5.81
N GLU A 95 -2.20 2.40 6.41
CA GLU A 95 -1.03 1.96 5.68
C GLU A 95 -0.91 0.44 5.79
N VAL A 96 -0.78 -0.20 4.64
CA VAL A 96 -0.56 -1.64 4.52
C VAL A 96 0.84 -1.88 3.99
N GLY A 97 1.58 -2.78 4.64
CA GLY A 97 2.84 -3.30 4.12
C GLY A 97 2.61 -4.62 3.39
N VAL A 98 3.27 -4.78 2.24
CA VAL A 98 3.30 -6.01 1.47
C VAL A 98 4.75 -6.43 1.29
N LYS A 99 5.10 -7.66 1.69
CA LYS A 99 6.39 -8.28 1.41
C LYS A 99 6.21 -9.35 0.34
N ILE A 100 7.16 -9.41 -0.57
CA ILE A 100 7.09 -10.25 -1.75
C ILE A 100 8.32 -11.15 -1.80
N TRP A 101 8.09 -12.44 -1.96
CA TRP A 101 9.12 -13.45 -2.15
C TRP A 101 8.85 -14.24 -3.43
N VAL A 102 9.91 -14.84 -3.94
CA VAL A 102 9.84 -15.83 -5.00
C VAL A 102 10.37 -17.15 -4.45
N GLU A 103 9.64 -18.22 -4.71
CA GLU A 103 10.08 -19.60 -4.49
C GLU A 103 10.35 -20.26 -5.84
N HIS A 104 11.57 -20.82 -6.02
CA HIS A 104 11.89 -21.60 -7.20
C HIS A 104 11.41 -23.04 -7.01
N PRO A 105 10.44 -23.53 -7.83
CA PRO A 105 9.80 -24.83 -7.60
C PRO A 105 10.76 -26.02 -7.58
N GLN A 106 11.86 -25.97 -8.33
CA GLN A 106 12.83 -27.08 -8.41
C GLN A 106 13.75 -27.17 -7.19
N THR A 107 14.01 -26.05 -6.51
CA THR A 107 14.98 -25.98 -5.40
C THR A 107 14.33 -25.70 -4.06
N GLY A 108 13.10 -25.17 -4.04
CA GLY A 108 12.45 -24.68 -2.85
C GLY A 108 13.12 -23.43 -2.25
N SER A 109 14.07 -22.81 -2.98
CA SER A 109 14.76 -21.61 -2.50
C SER A 109 13.79 -20.41 -2.47
N LEU A 110 13.75 -19.70 -1.34
CA LEU A 110 12.90 -18.56 -1.12
C LEU A 110 13.74 -17.27 -1.11
N LEU A 111 13.47 -16.38 -2.07
CA LEU A 111 14.19 -15.12 -2.24
C LEU A 111 13.24 -13.94 -2.00
N HIS A 112 13.64 -12.96 -1.17
CA HIS A 112 12.93 -11.70 -1.02
C HIS A 112 13.19 -10.82 -2.24
N VAL A 113 12.13 -10.42 -2.95
CA VAL A 113 12.24 -9.67 -4.23
C VAL A 113 11.76 -8.24 -4.15
N ALA A 114 10.84 -7.91 -3.25
CA ALA A 114 10.37 -6.54 -3.04
C ALA A 114 9.66 -6.34 -1.70
N SER A 115 9.54 -5.09 -1.30
CA SER A 115 8.61 -4.65 -0.25
C SER A 115 7.88 -3.40 -0.73
N ALA A 116 6.58 -3.32 -0.47
CA ALA A 116 5.74 -2.21 -0.86
C ALA A 116 4.93 -1.68 0.33
N TYR A 117 4.62 -0.39 0.29
CA TYR A 117 3.71 0.25 1.23
C TYR A 117 2.60 0.95 0.47
N LEU A 118 1.36 0.64 0.82
CA LEU A 118 0.17 1.22 0.19
C LEU A 118 -0.67 1.94 1.22
N VAL A 119 -1.35 2.98 0.80
CA VAL A 119 -2.35 3.66 1.61
C VAL A 119 -3.73 3.35 1.06
N PHE A 120 -4.57 2.76 1.89
CA PHE A 120 -5.98 2.52 1.61
C PHE A 120 -6.86 3.47 2.39
N VAL A 121 -7.89 4.00 1.75
CA VAL A 121 -8.93 4.82 2.37
C VAL A 121 -10.21 4.00 2.47
N ALA A 122 -10.78 3.96 3.66
CA ALA A 122 -12.06 3.31 3.92
C ALA A 122 -13.22 4.20 3.47
N ILE A 123 -14.16 3.62 2.72
CA ILE A 123 -15.33 4.31 2.18
C ILE A 123 -16.61 3.51 2.41
N ASP A 124 -17.73 4.22 2.47
CA ASP A 124 -19.07 3.61 2.48
C ASP A 124 -19.54 3.32 1.03
N THR A 125 -20.73 2.75 0.89
CA THR A 125 -21.38 2.46 -0.41
C THR A 125 -21.68 3.70 -1.23
N LYS A 126 -21.62 4.89 -0.64
CA LYS A 126 -21.79 6.20 -1.30
C LYS A 126 -20.46 6.88 -1.62
N GLY A 127 -19.32 6.21 -1.38
CA GLY A 127 -17.98 6.73 -1.62
C GLY A 127 -17.49 7.73 -0.55
N ARG A 128 -18.18 7.90 0.56
CA ARG A 128 -17.78 8.81 1.64
C ARG A 128 -16.80 8.10 2.57
N ARG A 129 -15.76 8.83 3.02
CA ARG A 129 -14.78 8.30 3.98
C ARG A 129 -15.43 7.90 5.29
N VAL A 130 -15.09 6.73 5.80
CA VAL A 130 -15.58 6.22 7.09
C VAL A 130 -14.42 5.93 8.03
N ARG A 131 -14.68 5.98 9.32
CA ARG A 131 -13.66 5.66 10.34
C ARG A 131 -13.28 4.19 10.28
N VAL A 132 -12.04 3.91 10.64
CA VAL A 132 -11.51 2.54 10.77
C VAL A 132 -11.13 2.28 12.23
N PRO A 133 -11.17 1.02 12.69
CA PRO A 133 -10.69 0.65 14.03
C PRO A 133 -9.21 1.03 14.21
N GLU A 134 -8.84 1.35 15.43
CA GLU A 134 -7.42 1.51 15.78
C GLU A 134 -6.67 0.19 15.61
N LEU A 135 -5.38 0.27 15.24
CA LEU A 135 -4.48 -0.88 15.19
C LEU A 135 -3.66 -0.94 16.48
N LYS A 136 -3.62 -2.11 17.12
CA LYS A 136 -2.81 -2.37 18.31
C LYS A 136 -1.63 -3.27 17.93
N PRO A 137 -0.40 -2.73 17.81
CA PRO A 137 0.79 -3.55 17.65
C PRO A 137 1.12 -4.27 18.96
N VAL A 138 1.58 -5.53 18.88
CA VAL A 138 1.90 -6.36 20.05
C VAL A 138 3.38 -6.72 20.09
N THR A 139 4.00 -7.02 18.95
CA THR A 139 5.41 -7.42 18.87
C THR A 139 6.33 -6.21 18.58
N ALA A 140 7.61 -6.34 18.91
CA ALA A 140 8.61 -5.31 18.62
C ALA A 140 8.70 -4.99 17.11
N ASP A 141 8.55 -6.01 16.23
CA ASP A 141 8.57 -5.81 14.78
C ASP A 141 7.30 -5.09 14.29
N GLU A 142 6.13 -5.39 14.87
CA GLU A 142 4.90 -4.66 14.58
C GLU A 142 5.00 -3.19 15.02
N LEU A 143 5.55 -2.93 16.21
CA LEU A 143 5.76 -1.56 16.71
C LEU A 143 6.71 -0.78 15.80
N ARG A 144 7.81 -1.38 15.38
CA ARG A 144 8.75 -0.78 14.42
C ARG A 144 8.07 -0.39 13.10
N ARG A 145 7.20 -1.29 12.56
CA ARG A 145 6.42 -1.00 11.33
C ARG A 145 5.39 0.10 11.57
N TYR A 146 4.72 0.09 12.72
CA TYR A 146 3.73 1.08 13.12
C TYR A 146 4.32 2.49 13.20
N GLU A 147 5.50 2.64 13.81
CA GLU A 147 6.22 3.91 13.87
C GLU A 147 6.76 4.31 12.48
N GLY A 148 7.28 3.35 11.72
CA GLY A 148 7.73 3.58 10.35
C GLY A 148 6.62 4.12 9.45
N ALA A 149 5.39 3.64 9.62
CA ALA A 149 4.22 4.11 8.87
C ALA A 149 3.90 5.58 9.15
N LEU A 150 4.10 6.05 10.39
CA LEU A 150 3.91 7.46 10.71
C LEU A 150 4.93 8.34 9.97
N ARG A 151 6.21 7.97 10.02
CA ARG A 151 7.28 8.70 9.31
C ARG A 151 7.05 8.76 7.80
N ARG A 152 6.60 7.66 7.18
CA ARG A 152 6.26 7.64 5.75
C ARG A 152 5.08 8.55 5.42
N ARG A 153 4.07 8.60 6.29
CA ARG A 153 2.94 9.53 6.14
C ARG A 153 3.40 10.98 6.19
N GLU A 154 4.19 11.36 7.18
CA GLU A 154 4.75 12.71 7.32
C GLU A 154 5.55 13.13 6.08
N TYR A 155 6.37 12.21 5.56
CA TYR A 155 7.11 12.43 4.32
C TYR A 155 6.18 12.67 3.11
N ARG A 156 5.14 11.84 2.93
CA ARG A 156 4.16 12.00 1.86
C ARG A 156 3.41 13.35 1.94
N GLU A 157 3.02 13.75 3.15
CA GLU A 157 2.32 15.02 3.37
C GLU A 157 3.22 16.23 3.08
N ALA A 158 4.48 16.18 3.49
CA ALA A 158 5.48 17.21 3.18
C ALA A 158 5.75 17.30 1.66
N GLU A 159 5.90 16.17 0.98
CA GLU A 159 6.11 16.11 -0.46
C GLU A 159 4.88 16.62 -1.24
N ALA A 160 3.67 16.27 -0.81
CA ALA A 160 2.44 16.78 -1.42
C ALA A 160 2.34 18.32 -1.29
N THR A 161 2.74 18.85 -0.14
CA THR A 161 2.78 20.29 0.11
C THR A 161 3.79 20.99 -0.81
N ARG A 162 5.00 20.44 -0.94
CA ARG A 162 6.04 20.97 -1.86
C ARG A 162 5.56 20.99 -3.31
N ARG A 163 4.95 19.91 -3.78
CA ARG A 163 4.39 19.82 -5.14
C ARG A 163 3.30 20.84 -5.38
N LYS A 164 2.42 21.07 -4.40
CA LYS A 164 1.37 22.09 -4.49
C LYS A 164 1.96 23.50 -4.60
N GLN A 165 2.95 23.83 -3.77
CA GLN A 165 3.65 25.13 -3.80
C GLN A 165 4.37 25.33 -5.13
N ALA A 166 5.10 24.34 -5.63
CA ALA A 166 5.78 24.41 -6.92
C ALA A 166 4.81 24.65 -8.08
N LYS A 167 3.65 23.96 -8.07
CA LYS A 167 2.61 24.16 -9.08
C LYS A 167 2.02 25.57 -9.04
N GLN A 168 1.77 26.11 -7.86
CA GLN A 168 1.25 27.48 -7.69
C GLN A 168 2.27 28.51 -8.17
N ALA A 169 3.56 28.35 -7.81
CA ALA A 169 4.63 29.23 -8.27
C ALA A 169 4.76 29.22 -9.81
N PHE A 170 4.70 28.04 -10.43
CA PHE A 170 4.75 27.92 -11.89
C PHE A 170 3.54 28.60 -12.57
N SER A 171 2.32 28.44 -12.01
CA SER A 171 1.13 29.11 -12.55
C SER A 171 1.26 30.63 -12.48
N ALA A 172 1.73 31.18 -11.36
CA ALA A 172 1.94 32.61 -11.19
C ALA A 172 2.98 33.19 -12.17
N LEU A 173 4.08 32.47 -12.43
CA LEU A 173 5.07 32.85 -13.42
C LEU A 173 4.49 32.92 -14.83
N LYS A 174 3.69 31.90 -15.20
CA LYS A 174 3.04 31.85 -16.52
C LYS A 174 2.04 32.99 -16.71
N GLU A 175 1.27 33.33 -15.69
CA GLU A 175 0.34 34.48 -15.72
C GLU A 175 1.08 35.81 -15.86
N ALA A 176 2.21 35.96 -15.15
CA ALA A 176 3.05 37.18 -15.25
C ALA A 176 3.73 37.34 -16.61
N GLU A 177 4.09 36.25 -17.29
CA GLU A 177 4.63 36.28 -18.66
C GLU A 177 3.55 36.69 -19.68
N LEU A 178 2.35 36.10 -19.56
CA LEU A 178 1.21 36.42 -20.44
C LEU A 178 0.76 37.89 -20.30
N ALA A 179 0.86 38.47 -19.10
CA ALA A 179 0.51 39.87 -18.85
C ALA A 179 1.53 40.87 -19.44
N LYS A 180 2.72 40.41 -19.85
CA LYS A 180 3.78 41.26 -20.47
C LYS A 180 3.79 41.21 -22.00
N SER A 181 3.01 40.32 -22.57
CA SER A 181 2.84 40.15 -24.04
C SER A 181 1.60 40.87 -24.54
#